data_261d7983fa400036e339514123ecb5c0
#
_entry.id   261d7983fa400036e339514123ecb5c0
#
_cell.length_a   1.000
_cell.length_b   1.000
_cell.length_c   1.000
_cell.angle_alpha   90.00
_cell.angle_beta   90.00
_cell.angle_gamma   90.00
#
_symmetry.space_group_name_H-M   'P 1'
#
loop_
_entity.id
_entity.type
_entity.pdbx_description
1 polymer ?
#
loop_
_entity_poly.entity_id
_entity_poly.type
_entity_poly.pdbx_seq_one_letter_code
_entity_poly.pdbx_strand_id
1 'polypeptide(L)'
;MGSITLKQVRKSFGDVEVIPGVDLEIHDGEFVVFVGPSGCGKSTLLRLIAGLEDVTSGQIVIDGQDVTQAAPAKRKLAMVFQSYALYPHMSVRKNIAFPLKMAGMPADEQERRVQHAAGILNLTDYLDRRPGQLSGGQRQRVAIGRAIVREPSAFLFDEPLSNLDAALRVNMRVEISELHKKLATTMVYVTHDQVEAMTMADKIVVLRAGRVEQVGSPLELYRKPANRFVAGFIGSPNMNFIEGEAAARMGAHAIGVRPEHFVMSTTEGAFAGTVGVAEHLGSDTFLHIELDGGTPIVARAAGEFPVDHGDRIWLTPQEGRVYRFDKNGLAL
;
A
#
# COMPACT_ATOMS: atom_id res chain seq x y z
N MET A 1 -10.47 -3.82 20.15
CA MET A 1 -11.13 -4.96 19.50
C MET A 1 -11.36 -4.58 18.05
N GLY A 2 -10.73 -5.28 17.13
CA GLY A 2 -10.70 -4.97 15.70
C GLY A 2 -10.01 -6.09 14.89
N SER A 3 -9.90 -7.30 15.44
CA SER A 3 -9.28 -8.43 14.75
C SER A 3 -10.14 -8.89 13.56
N ILE A 4 -9.49 -9.23 12.44
CA ILE A 4 -10.16 -9.72 11.24
C ILE A 4 -9.45 -10.99 10.77
N THR A 5 -10.21 -12.08 10.59
CA THR A 5 -9.68 -13.34 10.08
C THR A 5 -10.45 -13.77 8.84
N LEU A 6 -9.72 -14.02 7.77
CA LEU A 6 -10.23 -14.60 6.53
C LEU A 6 -9.83 -16.08 6.49
N LYS A 7 -10.80 -16.97 6.26
CA LYS A 7 -10.57 -18.42 6.17
C LYS A 7 -11.06 -18.92 4.83
N GLN A 8 -10.12 -19.27 3.95
CA GLN A 8 -10.37 -19.78 2.59
C GLN A 8 -11.39 -18.93 1.82
N VAL A 9 -11.29 -17.59 1.97
CA VAL A 9 -12.22 -16.64 1.33
C VAL A 9 -12.04 -16.69 -0.18
N ARG A 10 -13.13 -16.99 -0.91
CA ARG A 10 -13.17 -17.04 -2.36
C ARG A 10 -14.21 -16.10 -2.93
N LYS A 11 -13.93 -15.55 -4.11
CA LYS A 11 -14.86 -14.71 -4.86
C LYS A 11 -14.77 -15.00 -6.35
N SER A 12 -15.91 -15.33 -6.93
CA SER A 12 -16.10 -15.38 -8.38
C SER A 12 -17.21 -14.43 -8.82
N PHE A 13 -17.07 -13.86 -10.00
CA PHE A 13 -18.09 -13.11 -10.72
C PHE A 13 -18.43 -13.89 -11.99
N GLY A 14 -19.58 -14.58 -11.98
CA GLY A 14 -19.87 -15.57 -12.99
C GLY A 14 -18.77 -16.63 -13.05
N ASP A 15 -18.20 -16.85 -14.23
CA ASP A 15 -17.15 -17.85 -14.45
C ASP A 15 -15.72 -17.34 -14.12
N VAL A 16 -15.56 -16.08 -13.74
CA VAL A 16 -14.25 -15.49 -13.44
C VAL A 16 -13.98 -15.56 -11.94
N GLU A 17 -13.01 -16.38 -11.55
CA GLU A 17 -12.51 -16.45 -10.18
C GLU A 17 -11.50 -15.32 -9.93
N VAL A 18 -11.90 -14.32 -9.11
CA VAL A 18 -11.07 -13.14 -8.79
C VAL A 18 -10.24 -13.35 -7.53
N ILE A 19 -10.79 -14.04 -6.53
CA ILE A 19 -10.11 -14.44 -5.30
C ILE A 19 -10.23 -15.96 -5.17
N PRO A 20 -9.17 -16.72 -5.45
CA PRO A 20 -9.23 -18.19 -5.51
C PRO A 20 -9.08 -18.88 -4.15
N GLY A 21 -8.94 -18.12 -3.07
CA GLY A 21 -8.82 -18.61 -1.71
C GLY A 21 -7.76 -17.82 -0.93
N VAL A 22 -8.20 -17.05 0.05
CA VAL A 22 -7.32 -16.24 0.89
C VAL A 22 -7.52 -16.63 2.35
N ASP A 23 -6.41 -16.97 3.00
CA ASP A 23 -6.26 -17.06 4.44
C ASP A 23 -5.44 -15.86 4.90
N LEU A 24 -5.95 -15.09 5.86
CA LEU A 24 -5.27 -13.92 6.38
C LEU A 24 -5.74 -13.64 7.81
N GLU A 25 -4.80 -13.31 8.67
CA GLU A 25 -5.07 -12.87 10.03
C GLU A 25 -4.55 -11.44 10.23
N ILE A 26 -5.44 -10.56 10.67
CA ILE A 26 -5.18 -9.16 11.01
C ILE A 26 -5.48 -9.01 12.50
N HIS A 27 -4.46 -8.65 13.28
CA HIS A 27 -4.59 -8.49 14.71
C HIS A 27 -5.19 -7.14 15.09
N ASP A 28 -5.73 -7.07 16.30
CA ASP A 28 -6.26 -5.83 16.86
C ASP A 28 -5.19 -4.74 16.89
N GLY A 29 -5.54 -3.54 16.41
CA GLY A 29 -4.65 -2.40 16.37
C GLY A 29 -3.60 -2.41 15.25
N GLU A 30 -3.53 -3.44 14.39
CA GLU A 30 -2.59 -3.47 13.27
C GLU A 30 -2.99 -2.51 12.13
N PHE A 31 -1.99 -1.86 11.54
CA PHE A 31 -2.12 -1.17 10.25
C PHE A 31 -1.68 -2.12 9.13
N VAL A 32 -2.64 -2.72 8.44
CA VAL A 32 -2.39 -3.69 7.36
C VAL A 32 -2.61 -3.05 6.01
N VAL A 33 -1.63 -3.16 5.11
CA VAL A 33 -1.70 -2.59 3.77
C VAL A 33 -1.74 -3.69 2.72
N PHE A 34 -2.77 -3.67 1.86
CA PHE A 34 -2.88 -4.54 0.69
C PHE A 34 -2.25 -3.84 -0.52
N VAL A 35 -1.25 -4.48 -1.11
CA VAL A 35 -0.55 -3.98 -2.29
C VAL A 35 -0.53 -5.01 -3.42
N GLY A 36 -0.32 -4.55 -4.63
CA GLY A 36 -0.22 -5.40 -5.82
C GLY A 36 -0.60 -4.64 -7.08
N PRO A 37 -0.41 -5.23 -8.27
CA PRO A 37 -0.77 -4.64 -9.55
C PRO A 37 -2.25 -4.28 -9.65
N SER A 38 -2.59 -3.40 -10.60
CA SER A 38 -3.99 -3.10 -10.90
C SER A 38 -4.75 -4.37 -11.29
N GLY A 39 -5.97 -4.52 -10.80
CA GLY A 39 -6.81 -5.69 -11.09
C GLY A 39 -6.46 -6.97 -10.32
N CYS A 40 -5.50 -6.97 -9.39
CA CYS A 40 -5.13 -8.19 -8.64
C CYS A 40 -6.10 -8.56 -7.50
N GLY A 41 -7.23 -7.85 -7.31
CA GLY A 41 -8.26 -8.21 -6.33
C GLY A 41 -8.24 -7.46 -5.00
N LYS A 42 -7.35 -6.45 -4.79
CA LYS A 42 -7.23 -5.68 -3.52
C LYS A 42 -8.56 -5.07 -3.06
N SER A 43 -9.16 -4.22 -3.89
CA SER A 43 -10.44 -3.56 -3.57
C SER A 43 -11.59 -4.58 -3.47
N THR A 44 -11.54 -5.68 -4.23
CA THR A 44 -12.50 -6.77 -4.09
C THR A 44 -12.39 -7.39 -2.71
N LEU A 45 -11.18 -7.74 -2.25
CA LEU A 45 -10.95 -8.32 -0.92
C LEU A 45 -11.39 -7.36 0.18
N LEU A 46 -11.09 -6.05 0.04
CA LEU A 46 -11.54 -5.03 0.97
C LEU A 46 -13.07 -4.94 1.04
N ARG A 47 -13.77 -5.00 -0.11
CA ARG A 47 -15.23 -4.97 -0.19
C ARG A 47 -15.88 -6.23 0.37
N LEU A 48 -15.25 -7.39 0.23
CA LEU A 48 -15.68 -8.63 0.89
C LEU A 48 -15.63 -8.48 2.43
N ILE A 49 -14.54 -7.92 2.97
CA ILE A 49 -14.40 -7.62 4.41
C ILE A 49 -15.48 -6.63 4.86
N ALA A 50 -15.74 -5.58 4.07
CA ALA A 50 -16.78 -4.59 4.36
C ALA A 50 -18.22 -5.14 4.26
N GLY A 51 -18.43 -6.29 3.59
CA GLY A 51 -19.75 -6.85 3.28
C GLY A 51 -20.47 -6.11 2.16
N LEU A 52 -19.73 -5.35 1.35
CA LEU A 52 -20.24 -4.69 0.13
C LEU A 52 -20.27 -5.62 -1.07
N GLU A 53 -19.59 -6.75 -0.96
CA GLU A 53 -19.62 -7.88 -1.89
C GLU A 53 -19.81 -9.16 -1.09
N ASP A 54 -20.57 -10.10 -1.64
CA ASP A 54 -20.79 -11.41 -1.04
C ASP A 54 -19.62 -12.35 -1.37
N VAL A 55 -19.20 -13.15 -0.42
CA VAL A 55 -18.23 -14.23 -0.65
C VAL A 55 -18.88 -15.36 -1.45
N THR A 56 -18.14 -15.97 -2.36
CA THR A 56 -18.59 -17.20 -3.05
C THR A 56 -18.50 -18.41 -2.11
N SER A 57 -17.40 -18.47 -1.32
CA SER A 57 -17.20 -19.47 -0.25
C SER A 57 -16.12 -19.00 0.73
N GLY A 58 -15.97 -19.71 1.83
CA GLY A 58 -15.06 -19.33 2.91
C GLY A 58 -15.77 -18.54 4.00
N GLN A 59 -14.99 -18.00 4.95
CA GLN A 59 -15.52 -17.36 6.15
C GLN A 59 -14.76 -16.08 6.48
N ILE A 60 -15.50 -15.04 6.89
CA ILE A 60 -14.96 -13.78 7.42
C ILE A 60 -15.38 -13.66 8.88
N VAL A 61 -14.39 -13.56 9.76
CA VAL A 61 -14.60 -13.43 11.21
C VAL A 61 -14.06 -12.09 11.68
N ILE A 62 -14.85 -11.31 12.40
CA ILE A 62 -14.46 -10.02 13.00
C ILE A 62 -14.73 -10.12 14.51
N ASP A 63 -13.71 -9.81 15.32
CA ASP A 63 -13.78 -9.90 16.79
C ASP A 63 -14.31 -11.26 17.29
N GLY A 64 -13.91 -12.36 16.63
CA GLY A 64 -14.34 -13.70 16.94
C GLY A 64 -15.76 -14.06 16.48
N GLN A 65 -16.49 -13.13 15.86
CA GLN A 65 -17.84 -13.36 15.32
C GLN A 65 -17.80 -13.62 13.82
N ASP A 66 -18.46 -14.65 13.36
CA ASP A 66 -18.69 -14.88 11.94
C ASP A 66 -19.65 -13.82 11.37
N VAL A 67 -19.12 -13.01 10.46
CA VAL A 67 -19.86 -11.94 9.81
C VAL A 67 -20.03 -12.18 8.30
N THR A 68 -19.75 -13.38 7.83
CA THR A 68 -19.74 -13.74 6.41
C THR A 68 -21.00 -13.31 5.69
N GLN A 69 -22.17 -13.59 6.30
CA GLN A 69 -23.50 -13.24 5.77
C GLN A 69 -24.09 -11.96 6.40
N ALA A 70 -23.32 -11.27 7.27
CA ALA A 70 -23.81 -10.08 7.93
C ALA A 70 -23.83 -8.88 6.97
N ALA A 71 -24.93 -8.13 6.97
CA ALA A 71 -25.02 -6.88 6.23
C ALA A 71 -23.93 -5.88 6.68
N PRO A 72 -23.43 -4.99 5.78
CA PRO A 72 -22.33 -4.05 6.07
C PRO A 72 -22.52 -3.24 7.36
N ALA A 73 -23.74 -2.77 7.61
CA ALA A 73 -24.06 -1.98 8.80
C ALA A 73 -23.87 -2.74 10.13
N LYS A 74 -23.92 -4.08 10.11
CA LYS A 74 -23.78 -4.95 11.28
C LYS A 74 -22.33 -5.37 11.57
N ARG A 75 -21.40 -5.14 10.63
CA ARG A 75 -19.98 -5.55 10.75
C ARG A 75 -19.15 -4.62 11.64
N LYS A 76 -19.72 -3.51 12.12
CA LYS A 76 -19.03 -2.47 12.92
C LYS A 76 -17.74 -1.94 12.28
N LEU A 77 -17.70 -1.90 10.94
CA LEU A 77 -16.60 -1.36 10.18
C LEU A 77 -16.96 0.02 9.62
N ALA A 78 -15.95 0.85 9.37
CA ALA A 78 -16.11 2.10 8.66
C ALA A 78 -15.21 2.13 7.42
N MET A 79 -15.76 2.51 6.28
CA MET A 79 -15.04 2.55 5.01
C MET A 79 -14.87 3.96 4.50
N VAL A 80 -13.65 4.29 4.08
CA VAL A 80 -13.27 5.51 3.38
C VAL A 80 -13.01 5.13 1.92
N PHE A 81 -13.82 5.68 1.01
CA PHE A 81 -13.75 5.38 -0.43
C PHE A 81 -12.78 6.31 -1.14
N GLN A 82 -12.25 5.87 -2.25
CA GLN A 82 -11.36 6.63 -3.15
C GLN A 82 -11.96 7.99 -3.57
N SER A 83 -13.26 8.05 -3.83
CA SER A 83 -13.97 9.27 -4.21
C SER A 83 -14.42 10.14 -3.02
N TYR A 84 -14.00 9.78 -1.79
CA TYR A 84 -14.46 10.38 -0.51
C TYR A 84 -15.96 10.21 -0.25
N ALA A 85 -16.79 10.08 -1.26
CA ALA A 85 -18.26 9.92 -1.23
C ALA A 85 -18.96 10.95 -0.30
N LEU A 86 -18.51 12.21 -0.31
CA LEU A 86 -19.12 13.28 0.47
C LEU A 86 -20.42 13.75 -0.16
N TYR A 87 -21.40 14.13 0.68
CA TYR A 87 -22.65 14.75 0.25
C TYR A 87 -22.40 16.23 -0.10
N PRO A 88 -22.42 16.63 -1.39
CA PRO A 88 -21.95 17.95 -1.81
C PRO A 88 -22.86 19.10 -1.33
N HIS A 89 -24.13 18.81 -1.08
CA HIS A 89 -25.13 19.77 -0.61
C HIS A 89 -25.13 19.97 0.91
N MET A 90 -24.41 19.11 1.66
CA MET A 90 -24.29 19.18 3.12
C MET A 90 -23.01 19.92 3.53
N SER A 91 -23.04 20.64 4.67
CA SER A 91 -21.83 21.17 5.29
C SER A 91 -20.93 20.04 5.84
N VAL A 92 -19.68 20.34 6.18
CA VAL A 92 -18.76 19.42 6.85
C VAL A 92 -19.40 18.82 8.11
N ARG A 93 -19.96 19.65 8.98
CA ARG A 93 -20.70 19.24 10.19
C ARG A 93 -21.78 18.21 9.85
N LYS A 94 -22.61 18.49 8.86
CA LYS A 94 -23.70 17.58 8.45
C LYS A 94 -23.19 16.31 7.81
N ASN A 95 -22.08 16.35 7.04
CA ASN A 95 -21.45 15.17 6.48
C ASN A 95 -20.95 14.24 7.59
N ILE A 96 -20.25 14.80 8.59
CA ILE A 96 -19.72 14.02 9.73
C ILE A 96 -20.87 13.48 10.59
N ALA A 97 -21.89 14.27 10.89
CA ALA A 97 -23.04 13.87 11.70
C ALA A 97 -23.96 12.84 11.02
N PHE A 98 -23.93 12.73 9.70
CA PHE A 98 -24.91 11.95 8.93
C PHE A 98 -25.08 10.50 9.40
N PRO A 99 -24.01 9.71 9.65
CA PRO A 99 -24.14 8.35 10.15
C PRO A 99 -24.81 8.27 11.52
N LEU A 100 -24.52 9.23 12.40
CA LEU A 100 -25.10 9.30 13.76
C LEU A 100 -26.60 9.62 13.69
N LYS A 101 -26.98 10.54 12.79
CA LYS A 101 -28.38 10.87 12.53
C LYS A 101 -29.15 9.64 12.03
N MET A 102 -28.57 8.85 11.10
CA MET A 102 -29.19 7.63 10.60
C MET A 102 -29.32 6.54 11.66
N ALA A 103 -28.44 6.55 12.66
CA ALA A 103 -28.52 5.67 13.83
C ALA A 103 -29.52 6.14 14.90
N GLY A 104 -30.22 7.25 14.68
CA GLY A 104 -31.20 7.79 15.62
C GLY A 104 -30.59 8.43 16.89
N MET A 105 -29.31 8.81 16.85
CA MET A 105 -28.62 9.38 18.01
C MET A 105 -29.19 10.76 18.38
N PRO A 106 -29.32 11.12 19.68
CA PRO A 106 -29.73 12.45 20.11
C PRO A 106 -28.83 13.58 19.57
N ALA A 107 -29.41 14.75 19.29
CA ALA A 107 -28.71 15.86 18.61
C ALA A 107 -27.49 16.41 19.39
N ASP A 108 -27.59 16.48 20.71
CA ASP A 108 -26.52 16.90 21.61
C ASP A 108 -25.33 15.93 21.56
N GLU A 109 -25.58 14.63 21.56
CA GLU A 109 -24.55 13.62 21.42
C GLU A 109 -23.93 13.62 20.01
N GLN A 110 -24.74 13.84 18.94
CA GLN A 110 -24.22 14.02 17.59
C GLN A 110 -23.23 15.18 17.55
N GLU A 111 -23.61 16.34 18.11
CA GLU A 111 -22.73 17.53 18.10
C GLU A 111 -21.46 17.28 18.91
N ARG A 112 -21.54 16.67 20.07
CA ARG A 112 -20.36 16.31 20.88
C ARG A 112 -19.37 15.44 20.10
N ARG A 113 -19.86 14.40 19.42
CA ARG A 113 -19.01 13.50 18.60
C ARG A 113 -18.44 14.19 17.36
N VAL A 114 -19.22 15.06 16.73
CA VAL A 114 -18.75 15.87 15.57
C VAL A 114 -17.63 16.81 15.99
N GLN A 115 -17.77 17.53 17.12
CA GLN A 115 -16.73 18.40 17.64
C GLN A 115 -15.46 17.63 18.01
N HIS A 116 -15.60 16.47 18.63
CA HIS A 116 -14.47 15.60 18.96
C HIS A 116 -13.73 15.15 17.70
N ALA A 117 -14.43 14.63 16.69
CA ALA A 117 -13.83 14.22 15.42
C ALA A 117 -13.19 15.38 14.67
N ALA A 118 -13.84 16.54 14.67
CA ALA A 118 -13.32 17.76 14.06
C ALA A 118 -12.01 18.24 14.73
N GLY A 119 -11.94 18.15 16.06
CA GLY A 119 -10.72 18.46 16.83
C GLY A 119 -9.56 17.52 16.50
N ILE A 120 -9.84 16.20 16.37
CA ILE A 120 -8.82 15.19 16.00
C ILE A 120 -8.22 15.50 14.61
N LEU A 121 -9.07 15.98 13.67
CA LEU A 121 -8.75 16.12 12.25
C LEU A 121 -8.44 17.56 11.82
N ASN A 122 -8.36 18.50 12.77
CA ASN A 122 -8.16 19.93 12.51
C ASN A 122 -9.20 20.50 11.51
N LEU A 123 -10.49 20.16 11.72
CA LEU A 123 -11.60 20.59 10.88
C LEU A 123 -12.54 21.59 11.56
N THR A 124 -12.28 22.05 12.78
CA THR A 124 -13.17 22.90 13.58
C THR A 124 -13.57 24.16 12.82
N ASP A 125 -12.61 24.85 12.18
CA ASP A 125 -12.86 26.10 11.44
C ASP A 125 -13.56 25.89 10.08
N TYR A 126 -13.74 24.63 9.68
CA TYR A 126 -14.32 24.24 8.38
C TYR A 126 -15.72 23.64 8.52
N LEU A 127 -16.25 23.46 9.75
CA LEU A 127 -17.48 22.71 10.02
C LEU A 127 -18.70 23.23 9.24
N ASP A 128 -18.77 24.53 8.98
CA ASP A 128 -19.91 25.13 8.29
C ASP A 128 -19.71 25.24 6.77
N ARG A 129 -18.53 24.93 6.24
CA ARG A 129 -18.24 24.89 4.81
C ARG A 129 -18.85 23.68 4.13
N ARG A 130 -19.05 23.78 2.81
CA ARG A 130 -19.45 22.66 1.94
C ARG A 130 -18.22 22.02 1.27
N PRO A 131 -18.29 20.75 0.83
CA PRO A 131 -17.17 20.05 0.19
C PRO A 131 -16.53 20.81 -0.98
N GLY A 132 -17.29 21.54 -1.78
CA GLY A 132 -16.78 22.35 -2.90
C GLY A 132 -15.88 23.53 -2.48
N GLN A 133 -15.89 23.92 -1.19
CA GLN A 133 -15.08 24.99 -0.62
C GLN A 133 -13.81 24.46 0.09
N LEU A 134 -13.51 23.18 -0.06
CA LEU A 134 -12.43 22.50 0.63
C LEU A 134 -11.35 22.02 -0.35
N SER A 135 -10.10 22.00 0.10
CA SER A 135 -9.01 21.32 -0.61
C SER A 135 -9.20 19.79 -0.65
N GLY A 136 -8.43 19.09 -1.47
CA GLY A 136 -8.45 17.63 -1.54
C GLY A 136 -8.23 16.97 -0.18
N GLY A 137 -7.18 17.37 0.54
CA GLY A 137 -6.88 16.83 1.87
C GLY A 137 -7.94 17.16 2.91
N GLN A 138 -8.55 18.38 2.86
CA GLN A 138 -9.67 18.69 3.75
C GLN A 138 -10.88 17.80 3.46
N ARG A 139 -11.21 17.54 2.18
CA ARG A 139 -12.29 16.60 1.82
C ARG A 139 -12.03 15.21 2.34
N GLN A 140 -10.78 14.75 2.25
CA GLN A 140 -10.36 13.44 2.79
C GLN A 140 -10.54 13.40 4.30
N ARG A 141 -10.07 14.41 5.05
CA ARG A 141 -10.29 14.49 6.51
C ARG A 141 -11.77 14.45 6.86
N VAL A 142 -12.65 15.10 6.10
CA VAL A 142 -14.11 15.01 6.31
C VAL A 142 -14.62 13.58 6.12
N ALA A 143 -14.13 12.84 5.10
CA ALA A 143 -14.49 11.45 4.88
C ALA A 143 -14.02 10.56 6.04
N ILE A 144 -12.81 10.78 6.54
CA ILE A 144 -12.26 10.11 7.72
C ILE A 144 -13.09 10.47 8.98
N GLY A 145 -13.46 11.74 9.16
CA GLY A 145 -14.29 12.20 10.29
C GLY A 145 -15.66 11.53 10.32
N ARG A 146 -16.26 11.33 9.14
CA ARG A 146 -17.52 10.57 9.01
C ARG A 146 -17.36 9.09 9.40
N ALA A 147 -16.16 8.54 9.25
CA ALA A 147 -15.84 7.18 9.69
C ALA A 147 -15.60 7.12 11.22
N ILE A 148 -14.82 8.06 11.77
CA ILE A 148 -14.43 8.11 13.19
C ILE A 148 -15.63 8.20 14.12
N VAL A 149 -16.63 9.06 13.82
CA VAL A 149 -17.77 9.30 14.69
C VAL A 149 -18.59 8.03 15.00
N ARG A 150 -18.43 6.98 14.20
CA ARG A 150 -19.08 5.67 14.39
C ARG A 150 -18.38 4.78 15.42
N GLU A 151 -17.15 5.14 15.84
CA GLU A 151 -16.30 4.33 16.72
C GLU A 151 -16.22 2.85 16.25
N PRO A 152 -15.74 2.62 15.00
CA PRO A 152 -15.76 1.28 14.41
C PRO A 152 -14.70 0.39 15.06
N SER A 153 -14.87 -0.93 14.97
CA SER A 153 -13.85 -1.92 15.33
C SER A 153 -12.62 -1.84 14.41
N ALA A 154 -12.82 -1.54 13.13
CA ALA A 154 -11.72 -1.31 12.19
C ALA A 154 -12.11 -0.32 11.09
N PHE A 155 -11.08 0.36 10.55
CA PHE A 155 -11.20 1.24 9.38
C PHE A 155 -10.74 0.53 8.12
N LEU A 156 -11.47 0.72 7.03
CA LEU A 156 -11.13 0.22 5.69
C LEU A 156 -10.92 1.41 4.76
N PHE A 157 -9.76 1.47 4.09
CA PHE A 157 -9.40 2.55 3.17
C PHE A 157 -9.19 1.98 1.75
N ASP A 158 -10.01 2.40 0.79
CA ASP A 158 -9.91 1.99 -0.62
C ASP A 158 -9.21 3.09 -1.43
N GLU A 159 -7.90 3.01 -1.59
CA GLU A 159 -7.03 3.96 -2.31
C GLU A 159 -7.28 5.45 -1.96
N PRO A 160 -7.28 5.83 -0.68
CA PRO A 160 -7.78 7.14 -0.26
C PRO A 160 -6.91 8.32 -0.71
N LEU A 161 -5.64 8.10 -1.09
CA LEU A 161 -4.68 9.15 -1.49
C LEU A 161 -4.50 9.27 -3.01
N SER A 162 -5.10 8.39 -3.80
CA SER A 162 -4.88 8.32 -5.26
C SER A 162 -5.26 9.60 -6.02
N ASN A 163 -6.25 10.37 -5.50
CA ASN A 163 -6.75 11.60 -6.12
C ASN A 163 -6.05 12.88 -5.62
N LEU A 164 -4.94 12.77 -4.90
CA LEU A 164 -4.19 13.88 -4.37
C LEU A 164 -2.90 14.13 -5.17
N ASP A 165 -2.46 15.38 -5.21
CA ASP A 165 -1.13 15.72 -5.72
C ASP A 165 -0.01 15.17 -4.83
N ALA A 166 1.22 15.12 -5.35
CA ALA A 166 2.34 14.48 -4.68
C ALA A 166 2.66 15.10 -3.31
N ALA A 167 2.66 16.44 -3.21
CA ALA A 167 3.00 17.13 -1.97
C ALA A 167 1.93 16.88 -0.88
N LEU A 168 0.66 16.95 -1.26
CA LEU A 168 -0.44 16.70 -0.35
C LEU A 168 -0.49 15.22 0.08
N ARG A 169 -0.14 14.28 -0.82
CA ARG A 169 -0.05 12.85 -0.51
C ARG A 169 0.99 12.57 0.59
N VAL A 170 2.17 13.22 0.53
CA VAL A 170 3.20 13.09 1.58
C VAL A 170 2.64 13.51 2.94
N ASN A 171 2.00 14.69 3.03
CA ASN A 171 1.43 15.17 4.27
C ASN A 171 0.32 14.25 4.80
N MET A 172 -0.56 13.79 3.92
CA MET A 172 -1.67 12.93 4.31
C MET A 172 -1.22 11.54 4.80
N ARG A 173 -0.12 10.99 4.29
CA ARG A 173 0.48 9.75 4.83
C ARG A 173 0.89 9.92 6.29
N VAL A 174 1.58 11.03 6.60
CA VAL A 174 1.97 11.34 7.98
C VAL A 174 0.73 11.46 8.87
N GLU A 175 -0.28 12.21 8.42
CA GLU A 175 -1.53 12.40 9.19
C GLU A 175 -2.28 11.10 9.46
N ILE A 176 -2.37 10.20 8.46
CA ILE A 176 -3.03 8.88 8.64
C ILE A 176 -2.22 8.02 9.61
N SER A 177 -0.88 8.03 9.53
CA SER A 177 -0.02 7.30 10.46
C SER A 177 -0.15 7.82 11.90
N GLU A 178 -0.20 9.14 12.09
CA GLU A 178 -0.44 9.75 13.40
C GLU A 178 -1.85 9.44 13.93
N LEU A 179 -2.85 9.45 13.04
CA LEU A 179 -4.21 9.10 13.38
C LEU A 179 -4.31 7.65 13.85
N HIS A 180 -3.64 6.73 13.16
CA HIS A 180 -3.59 5.33 13.59
C HIS A 180 -3.01 5.18 15.00
N LYS A 181 -1.86 5.82 15.26
CA LYS A 181 -1.23 5.80 16.60
C LYS A 181 -2.14 6.40 17.69
N LYS A 182 -2.90 7.45 17.35
CA LYS A 182 -3.80 8.13 18.27
C LYS A 182 -5.06 7.34 18.57
N LEU A 183 -5.61 6.65 17.56
CA LEU A 183 -6.84 5.86 17.71
C LEU A 183 -6.56 4.44 18.19
N ALA A 184 -5.36 3.90 17.95
CA ALA A 184 -4.96 2.52 18.24
C ALA A 184 -6.00 1.49 17.74
N THR A 185 -6.64 1.77 16.60
CA THR A 185 -7.70 0.95 15.99
C THR A 185 -7.17 0.29 14.73
N THR A 186 -7.56 -0.94 14.50
CA THR A 186 -7.19 -1.70 13.30
C THR A 186 -7.51 -0.93 12.01
N MET A 187 -6.55 -0.88 11.09
CA MET A 187 -6.71 -0.25 9.79
C MET A 187 -6.34 -1.22 8.67
N VAL A 188 -7.22 -1.37 7.68
CA VAL A 188 -6.93 -2.09 6.44
C VAL A 188 -6.92 -1.07 5.30
N TYR A 189 -5.81 -0.97 4.62
CA TYR A 189 -5.54 0.07 3.63
C TYR A 189 -5.17 -0.55 2.29
N VAL A 190 -5.83 -0.14 1.23
CA VAL A 190 -5.52 -0.55 -0.14
C VAL A 190 -4.76 0.56 -0.84
N THR A 191 -3.65 0.22 -1.47
CA THR A 191 -2.91 1.14 -2.34
C THR A 191 -2.19 0.40 -3.46
N HIS A 192 -1.83 1.13 -4.50
CA HIS A 192 -0.86 0.70 -5.51
C HIS A 192 0.49 1.41 -5.33
N ASP A 193 0.61 2.34 -4.39
CA ASP A 193 1.84 3.08 -4.09
C ASP A 193 2.67 2.32 -3.04
N GLN A 194 3.87 1.92 -3.44
CA GLN A 194 4.78 1.17 -2.57
C GLN A 194 5.29 2.02 -1.40
N VAL A 195 5.46 3.34 -1.62
CA VAL A 195 5.95 4.25 -0.57
C VAL A 195 4.92 4.36 0.55
N GLU A 196 3.62 4.39 0.21
CA GLU A 196 2.55 4.34 1.21
C GLU A 196 2.64 3.07 2.05
N ALA A 197 2.76 1.91 1.39
CA ALA A 197 2.86 0.64 2.09
C ALA A 197 4.11 0.54 2.98
N MET A 198 5.26 0.93 2.45
CA MET A 198 6.54 0.83 3.17
C MET A 198 6.64 1.78 4.36
N THR A 199 5.90 2.91 4.35
CA THR A 199 6.01 3.95 5.39
C THR A 199 4.92 3.91 6.45
N MET A 200 3.74 3.35 6.13
CA MET A 200 2.58 3.38 7.05
C MET A 200 2.26 2.01 7.66
N ALA A 201 2.61 0.91 7.00
CA ALA A 201 2.17 -0.42 7.41
C ALA A 201 2.97 -1.00 8.58
N ASP A 202 2.27 -1.65 9.52
CA ASP A 202 2.87 -2.65 10.41
C ASP A 202 3.05 -3.98 9.64
N LYS A 203 2.08 -4.32 8.78
CA LYS A 203 2.05 -5.53 7.97
C LYS A 203 1.61 -5.22 6.54
N ILE A 204 2.35 -5.72 5.56
CA ILE A 204 1.99 -5.65 4.14
C ILE A 204 1.53 -7.03 3.67
N VAL A 205 0.45 -7.04 2.90
CA VAL A 205 -0.06 -8.22 2.17
C VAL A 205 0.15 -7.96 0.69
N VAL A 206 1.07 -8.68 0.07
CA VAL A 206 1.34 -8.58 -1.37
C VAL A 206 0.40 -9.50 -2.12
N LEU A 207 -0.42 -8.95 -2.99
CA LEU A 207 -1.41 -9.67 -3.79
C LEU A 207 -1.02 -9.74 -5.26
N ARG A 208 -1.21 -10.90 -5.88
CA ARG A 208 -1.07 -11.12 -7.32
C ARG A 208 -2.13 -12.08 -7.82
N ALA A 209 -2.90 -11.68 -8.84
CA ALA A 209 -3.96 -12.49 -9.42
C ALA A 209 -4.89 -13.15 -8.37
N GLY A 210 -5.34 -12.38 -7.39
CA GLY A 210 -6.24 -12.81 -6.32
C GLY A 210 -5.61 -13.65 -5.20
N ARG A 211 -4.31 -13.97 -5.29
CA ARG A 211 -3.57 -14.77 -4.30
C ARG A 211 -2.66 -13.90 -3.45
N VAL A 212 -2.45 -14.32 -2.22
CA VAL A 212 -1.43 -13.73 -1.35
C VAL A 212 -0.07 -14.34 -1.71
N GLU A 213 0.86 -13.51 -2.18
CA GLU A 213 2.24 -13.92 -2.53
C GLU A 213 3.13 -13.95 -1.29
N GLN A 214 3.02 -12.94 -0.44
CA GLN A 214 3.76 -12.85 0.81
C GLN A 214 3.06 -11.90 1.78
N VAL A 215 3.18 -12.17 3.08
CA VAL A 215 2.75 -11.32 4.19
C VAL A 215 3.94 -11.11 5.10
N GLY A 216 4.14 -9.89 5.58
CA GLY A 216 5.20 -9.58 6.53
C GLY A 216 5.33 -8.08 6.80
N SER A 217 6.28 -7.70 7.66
CA SER A 217 6.60 -6.29 7.87
C SER A 217 7.27 -5.67 6.63
N PRO A 218 7.20 -4.33 6.45
CA PRO A 218 7.82 -3.67 5.30
C PRO A 218 9.28 -4.06 5.08
N LEU A 219 10.09 -4.04 6.14
CA LEU A 219 11.52 -4.37 6.06
C LEU A 219 11.77 -5.86 5.81
N GLU A 220 10.89 -6.74 6.28
CA GLU A 220 10.99 -8.18 6.01
C GLU A 220 10.78 -8.46 4.54
N LEU A 221 9.71 -7.93 3.92
CA LEU A 221 9.44 -8.07 2.50
C LEU A 221 10.57 -7.50 1.62
N TYR A 222 11.15 -6.38 2.04
CA TYR A 222 12.27 -5.75 1.35
C TYR A 222 13.55 -6.59 1.42
N ARG A 223 13.87 -7.15 2.62
CA ARG A 223 15.11 -7.89 2.88
C ARG A 223 15.04 -9.36 2.52
N LYS A 224 13.85 -9.97 2.62
CA LYS A 224 13.63 -11.40 2.42
C LYS A 224 12.38 -11.64 1.54
N PRO A 225 12.39 -11.18 0.27
CA PRO A 225 11.30 -11.45 -0.63
C PRO A 225 11.21 -12.96 -0.90
N ALA A 226 10.01 -13.53 -0.82
CA ALA A 226 9.79 -14.96 -1.03
C ALA A 226 10.01 -15.39 -2.48
N ASN A 227 9.82 -14.48 -3.42
CA ASN A 227 9.97 -14.77 -4.84
C ASN A 227 10.36 -13.52 -5.65
N ARG A 228 10.68 -13.73 -6.92
CA ARG A 228 11.07 -12.69 -7.87
C ARG A 228 9.99 -11.60 -8.05
N PHE A 229 8.70 -11.98 -7.96
CA PHE A 229 7.61 -11.02 -8.08
C PHE A 229 7.62 -10.04 -6.89
N VAL A 230 7.67 -10.54 -5.66
CA VAL A 230 7.73 -9.69 -4.45
C VAL A 230 9.01 -8.84 -4.46
N ALA A 231 10.15 -9.42 -4.84
CA ALA A 231 11.44 -8.72 -4.93
C ALA A 231 11.40 -7.54 -5.91
N GLY A 232 10.78 -7.74 -7.08
CA GLY A 232 10.64 -6.71 -8.11
C GLY A 232 9.50 -5.72 -7.81
N PHE A 233 8.51 -6.13 -7.01
CA PHE A 233 7.39 -5.27 -6.66
C PHE A 233 7.69 -4.37 -5.45
N ILE A 234 8.47 -4.82 -4.47
CA ILE A 234 8.79 -4.08 -3.25
C ILE A 234 10.13 -3.36 -3.39
N GLY A 235 10.11 -2.03 -3.31
CA GLY A 235 11.26 -1.14 -3.44
C GLY A 235 11.15 -0.21 -4.64
N SER A 236 11.61 1.04 -4.48
CA SER A 236 11.58 2.06 -5.53
C SER A 236 12.97 2.72 -5.61
N PRO A 237 13.67 2.61 -6.75
CA PRO A 237 13.28 1.82 -7.96
C PRO A 237 13.24 0.31 -7.72
N ASN A 238 12.66 -0.41 -8.69
CA ASN A 238 12.52 -1.87 -8.61
C ASN A 238 13.88 -2.58 -8.58
N MET A 239 13.90 -3.81 -8.03
CA MET A 239 15.07 -4.68 -8.07
C MET A 239 15.46 -5.02 -9.52
N ASN A 240 16.74 -4.95 -9.83
CA ASN A 240 17.28 -5.42 -11.11
C ASN A 240 17.41 -6.93 -11.10
N PHE A 241 17.15 -7.57 -12.25
CA PHE A 241 17.34 -9.01 -12.42
C PHE A 241 18.33 -9.30 -13.54
N ILE A 242 19.33 -10.11 -13.24
CA ILE A 242 20.36 -10.54 -14.18
C ILE A 242 20.28 -12.07 -14.28
N GLU A 243 20.20 -12.57 -15.51
CA GLU A 243 20.07 -14.00 -15.84
C GLU A 243 21.32 -14.49 -16.60
N GLY A 244 21.32 -15.76 -17.01
CA GLY A 244 22.39 -16.34 -17.81
C GLY A 244 23.62 -16.72 -17.00
N GLU A 245 24.80 -16.57 -17.62
CA GLU A 245 26.07 -17.09 -17.07
C GLU A 245 26.44 -16.48 -15.72
N ALA A 246 26.15 -15.18 -15.52
CA ALA A 246 26.41 -14.49 -14.27
C ALA A 246 25.60 -15.06 -13.10
N ALA A 247 24.32 -15.36 -13.31
CA ALA A 247 23.47 -16.00 -12.32
C ALA A 247 23.88 -17.47 -12.08
N ALA A 248 24.22 -18.20 -13.14
CA ALA A 248 24.65 -19.58 -13.05
C ALA A 248 25.95 -19.74 -12.22
N ARG A 249 26.90 -18.82 -12.34
CA ARG A 249 28.12 -18.78 -11.51
C ARG A 249 27.80 -18.60 -10.01
N MET A 250 26.68 -18.01 -9.67
CA MET A 250 26.19 -17.83 -8.28
C MET A 250 25.23 -18.94 -7.84
N GLY A 251 25.06 -20.01 -8.65
CA GLY A 251 24.18 -21.14 -8.34
C GLY A 251 22.68 -20.78 -8.42
N ALA A 252 22.30 -19.85 -9.30
CA ALA A 252 20.94 -19.37 -9.45
C ALA A 252 20.49 -19.34 -10.92
N HIS A 253 19.18 -19.32 -11.17
CA HIS A 253 18.63 -19.05 -12.50
C HIS A 253 18.61 -17.54 -12.80
N ALA A 254 18.32 -16.74 -11.79
CA ALA A 254 18.41 -15.28 -11.84
C ALA A 254 19.00 -14.76 -10.52
N ILE A 255 19.77 -13.68 -10.61
CA ILE A 255 20.17 -12.89 -9.46
C ILE A 255 19.44 -11.56 -9.44
N GLY A 256 19.09 -11.11 -8.24
CA GLY A 256 18.48 -9.80 -8.01
C GLY A 256 19.44 -8.87 -7.28
N VAL A 257 19.56 -7.64 -7.74
CA VAL A 257 20.34 -6.60 -7.06
C VAL A 257 19.53 -5.31 -7.02
N ARG A 258 19.40 -4.72 -5.84
CA ARG A 258 18.71 -3.43 -5.72
C ARG A 258 19.57 -2.29 -6.25
N PRO A 259 18.98 -1.23 -6.83
CA PRO A 259 19.71 -0.10 -7.40
C PRO A 259 20.77 0.50 -6.48
N GLU A 260 20.48 0.62 -5.20
CA GLU A 260 21.35 1.18 -4.16
C GLU A 260 22.44 0.21 -3.66
N HIS A 261 22.40 -1.04 -4.09
CA HIS A 261 23.37 -2.07 -3.71
C HIS A 261 24.44 -2.32 -4.79
N PHE A 262 24.52 -1.46 -5.80
CA PHE A 262 25.64 -1.45 -6.72
C PHE A 262 26.72 -0.45 -6.28
N VAL A 263 27.97 -0.90 -6.31
CA VAL A 263 29.14 -0.02 -6.33
C VAL A 263 29.42 0.29 -7.79
N MET A 264 29.47 1.56 -8.13
CA MET A 264 29.70 2.06 -9.49
C MET A 264 31.15 2.52 -9.63
N SER A 265 31.76 2.22 -10.77
CA SER A 265 33.13 2.60 -11.13
C SER A 265 33.20 2.95 -12.62
N THR A 266 34.09 3.87 -12.97
CA THR A 266 34.38 4.24 -14.38
C THR A 266 35.56 3.44 -14.96
N THR A 267 36.16 2.53 -14.16
CA THR A 267 37.38 1.82 -14.58
C THR A 267 37.26 0.30 -14.57
N GLU A 268 36.59 -0.28 -13.52
CA GLU A 268 36.51 -1.74 -13.35
C GLU A 268 35.28 -2.15 -12.54
N GLY A 269 34.83 -3.40 -12.70
CA GLY A 269 33.73 -4.01 -11.95
C GLY A 269 33.25 -5.33 -12.53
N ALA A 270 32.28 -5.95 -11.89
CA ALA A 270 31.75 -7.26 -12.25
C ALA A 270 30.90 -7.25 -13.53
N PHE A 271 30.21 -6.16 -13.79
CA PHE A 271 29.31 -5.97 -14.94
C PHE A 271 29.66 -4.66 -15.63
N ALA A 272 30.02 -4.72 -16.90
CA ALA A 272 30.25 -3.54 -17.72
C ALA A 272 28.99 -3.20 -18.51
N GLY A 273 28.77 -1.91 -18.71
CA GLY A 273 27.62 -1.40 -19.47
C GLY A 273 27.83 0.02 -19.96
N THR A 274 26.82 0.53 -20.65
CA THR A 274 26.80 1.89 -21.21
C THR A 274 25.65 2.67 -20.57
N VAL A 275 25.92 3.90 -20.14
CA VAL A 275 24.92 4.80 -19.56
C VAL A 275 23.99 5.29 -20.68
N GLY A 276 22.69 4.99 -20.54
CA GLY A 276 21.65 5.51 -21.42
C GLY A 276 21.12 6.86 -20.94
N VAL A 277 20.63 6.91 -19.68
CA VAL A 277 20.09 8.13 -19.07
C VAL A 277 20.63 8.27 -17.66
N ALA A 278 21.02 9.47 -17.27
CA ALA A 278 21.35 9.85 -15.91
C ALA A 278 20.26 10.82 -15.39
N GLU A 279 19.55 10.44 -14.35
CA GLU A 279 18.54 11.28 -13.67
C GLU A 279 19.15 11.87 -12.40
N HIS A 280 19.43 13.16 -12.41
CA HIS A 280 19.99 13.87 -11.26
C HIS A 280 18.87 14.53 -10.44
N LEU A 281 18.61 14.02 -9.23
CA LEU A 281 17.58 14.55 -8.34
C LEU A 281 18.16 15.42 -7.21
N GLY A 282 19.46 15.73 -7.25
CA GLY A 282 20.18 16.48 -6.24
C GLY A 282 20.66 15.60 -5.08
N SER A 283 19.76 14.95 -4.35
CA SER A 283 20.11 13.99 -3.28
C SER A 283 20.61 12.64 -3.82
N ASP A 284 20.19 12.28 -5.01
CA ASP A 284 20.45 10.99 -5.64
C ASP A 284 20.63 11.15 -7.15
N THR A 285 21.44 10.28 -7.74
CA THR A 285 21.54 10.09 -9.19
C THR A 285 21.13 8.66 -9.52
N PHE A 286 20.15 8.51 -10.43
CA PHE A 286 19.77 7.22 -10.99
C PHE A 286 20.36 7.07 -12.38
N LEU A 287 21.08 5.98 -12.59
CA LEU A 287 21.68 5.64 -13.88
C LEU A 287 20.91 4.50 -14.52
N HIS A 288 20.34 4.73 -15.69
CA HIS A 288 19.78 3.70 -16.55
C HIS A 288 20.89 3.20 -17.47
N ILE A 289 21.30 1.96 -17.29
CA ILE A 289 22.48 1.36 -17.90
C ILE A 289 22.05 0.14 -18.69
N GLU A 290 22.57 -0.02 -19.89
CA GLU A 290 22.48 -1.25 -20.67
C GLU A 290 23.79 -2.02 -20.50
N LEU A 291 23.72 -3.20 -19.85
CA LEU A 291 24.88 -4.08 -19.74
C LEU A 291 25.30 -4.63 -21.11
N ASP A 292 26.56 -5.04 -21.26
CA ASP A 292 27.09 -5.59 -22.49
C ASP A 292 26.33 -6.81 -23.04
N GLY A 293 25.53 -7.48 -22.19
CA GLY A 293 24.60 -8.54 -22.57
C GLY A 293 23.19 -8.08 -22.95
N GLY A 294 22.93 -6.76 -23.08
CA GLY A 294 21.63 -6.21 -23.42
C GLY A 294 20.64 -6.17 -22.24
N THR A 295 21.09 -6.42 -21.00
CA THR A 295 20.22 -6.38 -19.83
C THR A 295 20.11 -4.95 -19.29
N PRO A 296 18.90 -4.35 -19.21
CA PRO A 296 18.74 -3.04 -18.62
C PRO A 296 18.88 -3.10 -17.09
N ILE A 297 19.66 -2.18 -16.53
CA ILE A 297 19.92 -2.06 -15.09
C ILE A 297 19.69 -0.62 -14.67
N VAL A 298 19.11 -0.42 -13.49
CA VAL A 298 19.07 0.87 -12.80
C VAL A 298 20.02 0.81 -11.61
N ALA A 299 20.98 1.73 -11.55
CA ALA A 299 21.84 1.89 -10.39
C ALA A 299 21.60 3.25 -9.72
N ARG A 300 21.78 3.35 -8.39
CA ARG A 300 21.60 4.58 -7.63
C ARG A 300 22.89 4.96 -6.93
N ALA A 301 23.33 6.22 -7.13
CA ALA A 301 24.36 6.87 -6.35
C ALA A 301 23.73 7.86 -5.37
N ALA A 302 24.32 8.04 -4.19
CA ALA A 302 24.00 9.15 -3.30
C ALA A 302 24.69 10.42 -3.84
N GLY A 303 23.95 11.52 -3.97
CA GLY A 303 24.44 12.76 -4.54
C GLY A 303 24.65 12.72 -6.05
N GLU A 304 25.57 13.54 -6.53
CA GLU A 304 25.94 13.63 -7.94
C GLU A 304 26.95 12.54 -8.31
N PHE A 305 26.76 11.92 -9.47
CA PHE A 305 27.70 11.00 -10.08
C PHE A 305 28.01 11.49 -11.49
N PRO A 306 29.26 11.90 -11.78
CA PRO A 306 29.62 12.60 -13.01
C PRO A 306 29.78 11.61 -14.17
N VAL A 307 28.70 11.34 -14.89
CA VAL A 307 28.66 10.54 -16.11
C VAL A 307 27.65 11.11 -17.08
N ASP A 308 27.94 10.97 -18.37
CA ASP A 308 27.09 11.41 -19.47
C ASP A 308 26.51 10.22 -20.25
N HIS A 309 25.55 10.51 -21.12
CA HIS A 309 25.02 9.54 -22.06
C HIS A 309 26.14 8.94 -22.92
N GLY A 310 26.19 7.61 -23.00
CA GLY A 310 27.18 6.87 -23.77
C GLY A 310 28.47 6.53 -23.02
N ASP A 311 28.64 7.01 -21.79
CA ASP A 311 29.77 6.65 -20.95
C ASP A 311 29.78 5.18 -20.55
N ARG A 312 31.01 4.64 -20.50
CA ARG A 312 31.23 3.27 -19.98
C ARG A 312 31.25 3.29 -18.46
N ILE A 313 30.52 2.35 -17.88
CA ILE A 313 30.43 2.19 -16.43
C ILE A 313 30.51 0.71 -16.05
N TRP A 314 31.06 0.46 -14.89
CA TRP A 314 31.13 -0.88 -14.29
C TRP A 314 30.35 -0.90 -12.98
N LEU A 315 29.62 -1.98 -12.79
CA LEU A 315 28.78 -2.22 -11.63
C LEU A 315 29.28 -3.44 -10.88
N THR A 316 29.45 -3.32 -9.57
CA THR A 316 29.76 -4.45 -8.70
C THR A 316 28.71 -4.53 -7.60
N PRO A 317 27.97 -5.65 -7.48
CA PRO A 317 27.05 -5.84 -6.36
C PRO A 317 27.80 -5.83 -5.02
N GLN A 318 27.27 -5.13 -4.03
CA GLN A 318 27.81 -5.15 -2.69
C GLN A 318 27.74 -6.56 -2.09
N GLU A 319 28.73 -6.94 -1.31
CA GLU A 319 28.79 -8.25 -0.66
C GLU A 319 27.57 -8.48 0.26
N GLY A 320 26.97 -9.68 0.16
CA GLY A 320 25.77 -10.03 0.92
C GLY A 320 24.49 -9.32 0.47
N ARG A 321 24.51 -8.60 -0.67
CA ARG A 321 23.36 -7.84 -1.19
C ARG A 321 22.83 -8.38 -2.52
N VAL A 322 23.18 -9.62 -2.87
CA VAL A 322 22.67 -10.33 -4.03
C VAL A 322 21.60 -11.31 -3.60
N TYR A 323 20.44 -11.21 -4.23
CA TYR A 323 19.34 -12.16 -4.06
C TYR A 323 19.44 -13.22 -5.16
N ARG A 324 19.12 -14.47 -4.84
CA ARG A 324 19.19 -15.59 -5.79
C ARG A 324 17.80 -16.18 -5.97
N PHE A 325 17.46 -16.52 -7.20
CA PHE A 325 16.14 -17.06 -7.54
C PHE A 325 16.32 -18.32 -8.40
N ASP A 326 15.47 -19.32 -8.14
CA ASP A 326 15.40 -20.53 -8.94
C ASP A 326 14.67 -20.29 -10.28
N LYS A 327 14.52 -21.35 -11.08
CA LYS A 327 13.79 -21.32 -12.37
C LYS A 327 12.31 -21.00 -12.25
N ASN A 328 11.70 -21.19 -11.07
CA ASN A 328 10.30 -20.89 -10.78
C ASN A 328 10.15 -19.46 -10.21
N GLY A 329 11.27 -18.75 -10.01
CA GLY A 329 11.32 -17.42 -9.41
C GLY A 329 11.23 -17.44 -7.88
N LEU A 330 11.38 -18.58 -7.22
CA LEU A 330 11.44 -18.68 -5.76
C LEU A 330 12.82 -18.26 -5.26
N ALA A 331 12.86 -17.57 -4.12
CA ALA A 331 14.11 -17.20 -3.47
C ALA A 331 14.86 -18.44 -2.92
N LEU A 332 16.20 -18.44 -3.09
CA LEU A 332 17.12 -19.50 -2.68
C LEU A 332 17.81 -19.16 -1.35
#